data_52db597fe5cb83fc7eb708ae92a190df
#
_entry.id   52db597fe5cb83fc7eb708ae92a190df
#
_cell.length_a   1.000
_cell.length_b   1.000
_cell.length_c   1.000
_cell.angle_alpha   90.00
_cell.angle_beta   90.00
_cell.angle_gamma   90.00
#
_symmetry.space_group_name_H-M   'P 1'
#
loop_
_entity.id
_entity.type
_entity.pdbx_description
1 polymer ?
#
loop_
_entity_poly.entity_id
_entity_poly.type
_entity_poly.pdbx_seq_one_letter_code
_entity_poly.pdbx_strand_id
1 'polypeptide(L)'
;FNLKGEVIGVNTTIIAPGQSGSIGIGFAIPANAASNVIDQLIKFGETKRGWLGVRIQEVTKEIAEVEKLKKPEGALVASVGQGSPAEKAGIKAGDIILEFDGKKINTMKKLPNVVASTEVGKSVELKIWRNKKLISKRLTLGRLETSEEFEETKPKIVKQDVDIQSLKIAVRDLNAEDINKRNLNKKTKGVVITEISNRSPL
;
A
#
# COMPACT_ATOMS: atom_id res chain seq x y z
N PHE A 1 -8.90 -3.12 -25.10
CA PHE A 1 -10.13 -3.81 -25.53
C PHE A 1 -9.76 -5.08 -26.26
N ASN A 2 -10.60 -6.12 -26.19
CA ASN A 2 -10.48 -7.29 -27.02
C ASN A 2 -11.31 -7.14 -28.34
N LEU A 3 -11.28 -8.16 -29.21
CA LEU A 3 -12.01 -8.12 -30.48
C LEU A 3 -13.55 -8.13 -30.33
N LYS A 4 -14.07 -8.36 -29.12
CA LYS A 4 -15.48 -8.27 -28.77
C LYS A 4 -15.88 -6.91 -28.22
N GLY A 5 -14.95 -5.95 -28.13
CA GLY A 5 -15.17 -4.63 -27.52
C GLY A 5 -15.15 -4.61 -26.00
N GLU A 6 -14.74 -5.71 -25.34
CA GLU A 6 -14.68 -5.77 -23.89
C GLU A 6 -13.39 -5.13 -23.35
N VAL A 7 -13.47 -4.42 -22.22
CA VAL A 7 -12.32 -3.83 -21.53
C VAL A 7 -11.50 -4.94 -20.88
N ILE A 8 -10.27 -5.13 -21.32
CA ILE A 8 -9.35 -6.15 -20.78
C ILE A 8 -8.37 -5.57 -19.75
N GLY A 9 -8.19 -4.25 -19.72
CA GLY A 9 -7.31 -3.56 -18.79
C GLY A 9 -7.39 -2.05 -18.92
N VAL A 10 -6.80 -1.36 -17.94
CA VAL A 10 -6.70 0.10 -17.86
C VAL A 10 -5.23 0.49 -17.89
N ASN A 11 -4.80 1.27 -18.86
CA ASN A 11 -3.43 1.76 -18.95
C ASN A 11 -3.14 2.71 -17.78
N THR A 12 -2.02 2.51 -17.10
CA THR A 12 -1.70 3.23 -15.85
C THR A 12 -0.41 3.98 -15.90
N THR A 13 0.62 3.40 -16.46
CA THR A 13 1.95 4.02 -16.45
C THR A 13 2.76 3.59 -17.66
N ILE A 14 3.74 4.42 -18.02
CA ILE A 14 4.71 4.14 -19.06
C ILE A 14 6.11 4.42 -18.50
N ILE A 15 7.09 3.60 -18.87
CA ILE A 15 8.47 3.87 -18.48
C ILE A 15 9.07 4.86 -19.46
N ALA A 16 9.43 6.04 -18.94
CA ALA A 16 10.08 7.12 -19.66
C ALA A 16 11.33 7.58 -18.88
N PRO A 17 12.51 6.98 -19.11
CA PRO A 17 13.73 7.42 -18.46
C PRO A 17 14.19 8.77 -19.04
N GLY A 18 14.16 9.80 -18.21
CA GLY A 18 14.57 11.17 -18.59
C GLY A 18 13.54 11.95 -19.42
N GLN A 19 13.96 13.10 -19.94
CA GLN A 19 13.08 14.00 -20.73
C GLN A 19 12.89 13.59 -22.19
N SER A 20 13.51 12.49 -22.64
CA SER A 20 13.65 12.15 -24.07
C SER A 20 12.65 11.12 -24.59
N GLY A 21 11.52 10.91 -23.92
CA GLY A 21 10.47 10.02 -24.43
C GLY A 21 10.45 8.61 -23.81
N SER A 22 9.44 7.82 -24.20
CA SER A 22 9.22 6.47 -23.69
C SER A 22 10.17 5.45 -24.34
N ILE A 23 10.60 4.45 -23.56
CA ILE A 23 11.31 3.26 -24.08
C ILE A 23 10.37 2.20 -24.67
N GLY A 24 9.09 2.55 -24.87
CA GLY A 24 8.11 1.64 -25.47
C GLY A 24 7.49 0.61 -24.50
N ILE A 25 7.73 0.74 -23.19
CA ILE A 25 7.16 -0.16 -22.18
C ILE A 25 6.08 0.58 -21.42
N GLY A 26 4.84 0.06 -21.51
CA GLY A 26 3.68 0.54 -20.74
C GLY A 26 3.09 -0.57 -19.88
N PHE A 27 2.39 -0.19 -18.83
CA PHE A 27 1.71 -1.10 -17.93
C PHE A 27 0.21 -0.84 -17.90
N ALA A 28 -0.55 -1.91 -17.76
CA ALA A 28 -1.99 -1.85 -17.58
C ALA A 28 -2.42 -2.69 -16.39
N ILE A 29 -3.41 -2.20 -15.64
CA ILE A 29 -4.08 -3.00 -14.62
C ILE A 29 -5.11 -3.89 -15.33
N PRO A 30 -5.08 -5.22 -15.14
CA PRO A 30 -6.07 -6.12 -15.73
C PRO A 30 -7.49 -5.77 -15.26
N ALA A 31 -8.48 -5.91 -16.17
CA ALA A 31 -9.87 -5.54 -15.90
C ALA A 31 -10.47 -6.24 -14.66
N ASN A 32 -10.13 -7.51 -14.44
CA ASN A 32 -10.57 -8.27 -13.27
C ASN A 32 -10.03 -7.73 -11.94
N ALA A 33 -8.83 -7.12 -11.94
CA ALA A 33 -8.28 -6.45 -10.75
C ALA A 33 -8.89 -5.06 -10.57
N ALA A 34 -9.16 -4.34 -11.67
CA ALA A 34 -9.76 -3.01 -11.64
C ALA A 34 -11.24 -3.06 -11.21
N SER A 35 -12.00 -4.07 -11.61
CA SER A 35 -13.44 -4.18 -11.33
C SER A 35 -13.77 -4.06 -9.85
N ASN A 36 -13.07 -4.81 -8.99
CA ASN A 36 -13.30 -4.75 -7.54
C ASN A 36 -13.07 -3.36 -6.95
N VAL A 37 -12.09 -2.62 -7.48
CA VAL A 37 -11.79 -1.25 -7.04
C VAL A 37 -12.88 -0.30 -7.52
N ILE A 38 -13.29 -0.43 -8.78
CA ILE A 38 -14.35 0.38 -9.38
C ILE A 38 -15.66 0.20 -8.63
N ASP A 39 -16.05 -1.05 -8.33
CA ASP A 39 -17.27 -1.36 -7.57
C ASP A 39 -17.24 -0.70 -6.17
N GLN A 40 -16.09 -0.69 -5.51
CA GLN A 40 -15.94 -0.02 -4.22
C GLN A 40 -16.04 1.50 -4.35
N LEU A 41 -15.42 2.09 -5.37
CA LEU A 41 -15.50 3.53 -5.63
C LEU A 41 -16.93 3.98 -5.96
N ILE A 42 -17.67 3.19 -6.74
CA ILE A 42 -19.09 3.47 -7.05
C ILE A 42 -19.94 3.41 -5.78
N LYS A 43 -19.75 2.37 -4.94
CA LYS A 43 -20.56 2.15 -3.75
C LYS A 43 -20.23 3.08 -2.58
N PHE A 44 -18.95 3.38 -2.37
CA PHE A 44 -18.47 4.02 -1.16
C PHE A 44 -17.70 5.32 -1.40
N GLY A 45 -17.38 5.68 -2.66
CA GLY A 45 -16.53 6.82 -2.99
C GLY A 45 -15.04 6.61 -2.63
N GLU A 46 -14.69 5.47 -2.03
CA GLU A 46 -13.35 5.15 -1.55
C GLU A 46 -13.06 3.66 -1.61
N THR A 47 -11.78 3.29 -1.57
CA THR A 47 -11.37 1.88 -1.47
C THR A 47 -11.33 1.44 0.00
N LYS A 48 -11.74 0.20 0.24
CA LYS A 48 -11.72 -0.45 1.56
C LYS A 48 -11.02 -1.80 1.43
N ARG A 49 -9.72 -1.81 1.66
CA ARG A 49 -8.90 -3.00 1.55
C ARG A 49 -8.68 -3.65 2.91
N GLY A 50 -8.86 -4.97 2.96
CA GLY A 50 -8.52 -5.74 4.16
C GLY A 50 -7.03 -5.62 4.49
N TRP A 51 -6.71 -5.64 5.76
CA TRP A 51 -5.35 -5.51 6.28
C TRP A 51 -5.11 -6.45 7.45
N LEU A 52 -3.95 -7.12 7.44
CA LEU A 52 -3.48 -8.01 8.51
C LEU A 52 -2.49 -7.32 9.45
N GLY A 53 -1.62 -6.47 8.90
CA GLY A 53 -0.51 -5.85 9.62
C GLY A 53 0.67 -6.79 9.81
N VAL A 54 1.10 -7.48 8.75
CA VAL A 54 2.30 -8.31 8.72
C VAL A 54 3.20 -7.95 7.56
N ARG A 55 4.50 -7.94 7.78
CA ARG A 55 5.50 -7.97 6.70
C ARG A 55 5.86 -9.41 6.41
N ILE A 56 5.91 -9.77 5.15
CA ILE A 56 6.08 -11.15 4.70
C ILE A 56 7.28 -11.31 3.78
N GLN A 57 7.81 -12.53 3.76
CA GLN A 57 8.90 -12.95 2.89
C GLN A 57 8.52 -14.26 2.19
N GLU A 58 9.25 -14.58 1.13
CA GLU A 58 9.11 -15.84 0.42
C GLU A 58 9.65 -17.00 1.26
N VAL A 59 8.96 -18.12 1.22
CA VAL A 59 9.43 -19.38 1.80
C VAL A 59 10.35 -20.04 0.80
N THR A 60 11.67 -19.93 1.02
CA THR A 60 12.67 -20.58 0.18
C THR A 60 12.74 -22.09 0.44
N LYS A 61 13.44 -22.84 -0.40
CA LYS A 61 13.64 -24.27 -0.22
C LYS A 61 14.33 -24.60 1.10
N GLU A 62 15.33 -23.79 1.46
CA GLU A 62 16.11 -23.94 2.69
C GLU A 62 15.21 -23.72 3.93
N ILE A 63 14.34 -22.69 3.90
CA ILE A 63 13.37 -22.44 4.96
C ILE A 63 12.39 -23.62 5.08
N ALA A 64 11.89 -24.11 3.95
CA ALA A 64 10.97 -25.25 3.95
C ALA A 64 11.61 -26.50 4.54
N GLU A 65 12.89 -26.78 4.25
CA GLU A 65 13.64 -27.91 4.83
C GLU A 65 13.83 -27.76 6.35
N VAL A 66 14.26 -26.61 6.82
CA VAL A 66 14.45 -26.32 8.25
C VAL A 66 13.13 -26.46 9.01
N GLU A 67 12.06 -25.94 8.45
CA GLU A 67 10.71 -25.99 9.03
C GLU A 67 10.01 -27.32 8.78
N LYS A 68 10.61 -28.28 8.05
CA LYS A 68 10.02 -29.56 7.68
C LYS A 68 8.69 -29.43 6.93
N LEU A 69 8.56 -28.42 6.10
CA LEU A 69 7.46 -28.28 5.15
C LEU A 69 7.68 -29.23 3.97
N LYS A 70 6.60 -29.80 3.45
CA LYS A 70 6.67 -30.69 2.28
C LYS A 70 7.08 -29.97 1.00
N LYS A 71 6.80 -28.67 0.92
CA LYS A 71 7.07 -27.80 -0.24
C LYS A 71 7.37 -26.37 0.23
N PRO A 72 8.12 -25.58 -0.55
CA PRO A 72 8.35 -24.15 -0.30
C PRO A 72 7.08 -23.38 -0.68
N GLU A 73 6.08 -23.38 0.20
CA GLU A 73 4.79 -22.73 0.00
C GLU A 73 4.43 -21.88 1.22
N GLY A 74 3.53 -20.93 1.02
CA GLY A 74 3.10 -20.01 2.08
C GLY A 74 3.73 -18.63 1.99
N ALA A 75 3.51 -17.86 3.05
CA ALA A 75 4.11 -16.57 3.28
C ALA A 75 4.74 -16.54 4.68
N LEU A 76 6.06 -16.40 4.76
CA LEU A 76 6.79 -16.28 6.02
C LEU A 76 6.56 -14.88 6.60
N VAL A 77 6.12 -14.81 7.85
CA VAL A 77 5.97 -13.56 8.59
C VAL A 77 7.33 -13.09 9.08
N ALA A 78 7.83 -12.01 8.51
CA ALA A 78 9.10 -11.38 8.91
C ALA A 78 8.91 -10.49 10.14
N SER A 79 7.81 -9.76 10.20
CA SER A 79 7.44 -8.93 11.35
C SER A 79 5.93 -8.72 11.44
N VAL A 80 5.46 -8.34 12.61
CA VAL A 80 4.05 -8.03 12.91
C VAL A 80 3.98 -6.59 13.38
N GLY A 81 3.08 -5.80 12.79
CA GLY A 81 2.85 -4.42 13.16
C GLY A 81 2.17 -4.31 14.53
N GLN A 82 2.59 -3.33 15.32
CA GLN A 82 2.00 -3.06 16.62
C GLN A 82 0.53 -2.62 16.48
N GLY A 83 -0.35 -3.09 17.37
CA GLY A 83 -1.78 -2.80 17.33
C GLY A 83 -2.54 -3.47 16.19
N SER A 84 -1.85 -4.21 15.31
CA SER A 84 -2.44 -4.84 14.14
C SER A 84 -3.40 -5.98 14.46
N PRO A 85 -4.30 -6.35 13.52
CA PRO A 85 -5.11 -7.56 13.63
C PRO A 85 -4.30 -8.83 13.85
N ALA A 86 -3.14 -8.96 13.19
CA ALA A 86 -2.25 -10.11 13.33
C ALA A 86 -1.66 -10.21 14.73
N GLU A 87 -1.21 -9.09 15.32
CA GLU A 87 -0.70 -9.06 16.70
C GLU A 87 -1.77 -9.49 17.71
N LYS A 88 -2.98 -8.92 17.58
CA LYS A 88 -4.13 -9.26 18.45
C LYS A 88 -4.52 -10.73 18.38
N ALA A 89 -4.33 -11.37 17.21
CA ALA A 89 -4.55 -12.81 17.02
C ALA A 89 -3.38 -13.68 17.50
N GLY A 90 -2.27 -13.06 17.94
CA GLY A 90 -1.08 -13.75 18.39
C GLY A 90 -0.28 -14.39 17.25
N ILE A 91 -0.31 -13.81 16.06
CA ILE A 91 0.63 -14.10 14.97
C ILE A 91 2.00 -13.55 15.39
N LYS A 92 3.06 -14.24 15.03
CA LYS A 92 4.44 -13.90 15.41
C LYS A 92 5.37 -13.94 14.20
N ALA A 93 6.49 -13.23 14.29
CA ALA A 93 7.57 -13.42 13.34
C ALA A 93 8.04 -14.87 13.38
N GLY A 94 8.35 -15.45 12.21
CA GLY A 94 8.66 -16.85 12.02
C GLY A 94 7.47 -17.75 11.70
N ASP A 95 6.22 -17.27 11.80
CA ASP A 95 5.05 -18.02 11.33
C ASP A 95 5.04 -18.09 9.80
N ILE A 96 4.60 -19.22 9.25
CA ILE A 96 4.35 -19.34 7.81
C ILE A 96 2.85 -19.47 7.58
N ILE A 97 2.25 -18.50 6.90
CA ILE A 97 0.82 -18.52 6.58
C ILE A 97 0.61 -19.43 5.38
N LEU A 98 -0.06 -20.55 5.56
CA LEU A 98 -0.34 -21.56 4.54
C LEU A 98 -1.75 -21.44 3.96
N GLU A 99 -2.72 -20.93 4.74
CA GLU A 99 -4.10 -20.78 4.30
C GLU A 99 -4.71 -19.52 4.92
N PHE A 100 -5.53 -18.82 4.14
CA PHE A 100 -6.27 -17.64 4.53
C PHE A 100 -7.73 -17.80 4.09
N ASP A 101 -8.65 -17.83 5.06
CA ASP A 101 -10.10 -17.93 4.81
C ASP A 101 -10.45 -19.08 3.83
N GLY A 102 -9.89 -20.28 4.05
CA GLY A 102 -10.06 -21.45 3.19
C GLY A 102 -9.26 -21.44 1.87
N LYS A 103 -8.58 -20.34 1.54
CA LYS A 103 -7.77 -20.22 0.33
C LYS A 103 -6.31 -20.57 0.61
N LYS A 104 -5.76 -21.58 -0.08
CA LYS A 104 -4.34 -21.94 0.04
C LYS A 104 -3.43 -20.83 -0.45
N ILE A 105 -2.38 -20.53 0.29
CA ILE A 105 -1.34 -19.57 -0.04
C ILE A 105 -0.12 -20.33 -0.56
N ASN A 106 -0.06 -20.54 -1.85
CA ASN A 106 1.03 -21.28 -2.49
C ASN A 106 2.29 -20.44 -2.69
N THR A 107 2.14 -19.12 -2.77
CA THR A 107 3.24 -18.15 -2.92
C THR A 107 3.00 -16.94 -2.05
N MET A 108 4.07 -16.27 -1.63
CA MET A 108 4.01 -15.04 -0.84
C MET A 108 3.10 -13.98 -1.50
N LYS A 109 3.21 -13.79 -2.81
CA LYS A 109 2.46 -12.76 -3.56
C LYS A 109 0.94 -12.96 -3.52
N LYS A 110 0.46 -14.17 -3.24
CA LYS A 110 -0.97 -14.46 -3.18
C LYS A 110 -1.63 -13.88 -1.93
N LEU A 111 -0.91 -13.84 -0.80
CA LEU A 111 -1.49 -13.40 0.47
C LEU A 111 -1.98 -11.95 0.44
N PRO A 112 -1.19 -10.94 0.02
CA PRO A 112 -1.66 -9.56 -0.06
C PRO A 112 -2.90 -9.38 -0.93
N ASN A 113 -2.96 -10.07 -2.08
CA ASN A 113 -4.09 -9.99 -3.00
C ASN A 113 -5.37 -10.54 -2.38
N VAL A 114 -5.29 -11.69 -1.70
CA VAL A 114 -6.45 -12.32 -1.04
C VAL A 114 -6.92 -11.46 0.14
N VAL A 115 -5.99 -10.95 0.95
CA VAL A 115 -6.29 -10.09 2.10
C VAL A 115 -6.95 -8.79 1.64
N ALA A 116 -6.36 -8.09 0.66
CA ALA A 116 -6.89 -6.83 0.15
C ALA A 116 -8.27 -6.97 -0.51
N SER A 117 -8.57 -8.12 -1.11
CA SER A 117 -9.87 -8.42 -1.71
C SER A 117 -10.93 -8.91 -0.72
N THR A 118 -10.55 -9.13 0.55
CA THR A 118 -11.48 -9.57 1.58
C THR A 118 -12.03 -8.35 2.34
N GLU A 119 -13.31 -8.42 2.67
CA GLU A 119 -14.04 -7.32 3.31
C GLU A 119 -13.43 -6.93 4.66
N VAL A 120 -13.31 -5.62 4.90
CA VAL A 120 -12.86 -5.05 6.17
C VAL A 120 -13.87 -5.41 7.28
N GLY A 121 -13.36 -5.80 8.45
CA GLY A 121 -14.19 -6.24 9.57
C GLY A 121 -14.62 -7.72 9.48
N LYS A 122 -14.34 -8.42 8.37
CA LYS A 122 -14.61 -9.84 8.27
C LYS A 122 -13.71 -10.63 9.23
N SER A 123 -14.33 -11.57 9.98
CA SER A 123 -13.58 -12.56 10.76
C SER A 123 -13.13 -13.69 9.84
N VAL A 124 -11.84 -13.94 9.78
CA VAL A 124 -11.21 -14.93 8.90
C VAL A 124 -10.38 -15.93 9.69
N GLU A 125 -10.28 -17.16 9.18
CA GLU A 125 -9.42 -18.18 9.73
C GLU A 125 -8.11 -18.24 8.94
N LEU A 126 -6.98 -18.29 9.66
CA LEU A 126 -5.66 -18.54 9.10
C LEU A 126 -5.15 -19.89 9.57
N LYS A 127 -4.57 -20.69 8.66
CA LYS A 127 -3.74 -21.81 9.03
C LYS A 127 -2.28 -21.40 8.89
N ILE A 128 -1.59 -21.44 10.02
CA ILE A 128 -0.18 -21.07 10.13
C ILE A 128 0.65 -22.28 10.51
N TRP A 129 1.87 -22.31 10.02
CA TRP A 129 2.89 -23.25 10.43
C TRP A 129 3.81 -22.57 11.43
N ARG A 130 3.89 -23.10 12.65
CA ARG A 130 4.72 -22.62 13.74
C ARG A 130 5.30 -23.79 14.50
N ASN A 131 6.61 -23.78 14.74
CA ASN A 131 7.31 -24.85 15.46
C ASN A 131 6.99 -26.23 14.88
N LYS A 132 7.01 -26.37 13.55
CA LYS A 132 6.74 -27.61 12.81
C LYS A 132 5.35 -28.21 13.06
N LYS A 133 4.37 -27.37 13.43
CA LYS A 133 2.98 -27.74 13.66
C LYS A 133 2.03 -26.80 12.94
N LEU A 134 0.95 -27.35 12.42
CA LEU A 134 -0.15 -26.57 11.85
C LEU A 134 -1.04 -26.05 12.99
N ILE A 135 -1.27 -24.75 13.02
CA ILE A 135 -2.09 -24.06 14.03
C ILE A 135 -3.13 -23.21 13.30
N SER A 136 -4.39 -23.26 13.74
CA SER A 136 -5.43 -22.33 13.30
C SER A 136 -5.48 -21.10 14.19
N LYS A 137 -5.61 -19.95 13.57
CA LYS A 137 -5.81 -18.65 14.22
C LYS A 137 -6.99 -17.94 13.56
N ARG A 138 -7.80 -17.25 14.35
CA ARG A 138 -8.91 -16.43 13.87
C ARG A 138 -8.64 -14.98 14.19
N LEU A 139 -8.90 -14.11 13.25
CA LEU A 139 -8.76 -12.66 13.41
C LEU A 139 -9.80 -11.90 12.59
N THR A 140 -10.03 -10.66 12.98
CA THR A 140 -10.88 -9.72 12.23
C THR A 140 -9.99 -8.77 11.45
N LEU A 141 -10.23 -8.65 10.14
CA LEU A 141 -9.43 -7.79 9.26
C LEU A 141 -9.60 -6.31 9.61
N GLY A 142 -8.49 -5.60 9.66
CA GLY A 142 -8.45 -4.14 9.70
C GLY A 142 -8.63 -3.54 8.32
N ARG A 143 -8.61 -2.20 8.25
CA ARG A 143 -8.62 -1.43 7.02
C ARG A 143 -7.22 -0.93 6.71
N LEU A 144 -6.72 -1.22 5.50
CA LEU A 144 -5.37 -0.82 5.08
C LEU A 144 -5.22 0.71 5.06
N GLU A 145 -6.19 1.43 4.51
CA GLU A 145 -6.15 2.87 4.33
C GLU A 145 -6.12 3.67 5.64
N THR A 146 -6.45 3.04 6.77
CA THR A 146 -6.40 3.64 8.12
C THR A 146 -5.23 3.11 8.95
N SER A 147 -4.37 2.26 8.38
CA SER A 147 -3.19 1.73 9.07
C SER A 147 -2.04 2.73 9.04
N GLU A 148 -1.20 2.73 10.09
CA GLU A 148 0.03 3.53 10.13
C GLU A 148 0.96 3.20 8.95
N GLU A 149 1.02 1.93 8.56
CA GLU A 149 1.82 1.46 7.42
C GLU A 149 1.40 2.13 6.11
N PHE A 150 0.09 2.37 5.91
CA PHE A 150 -0.41 3.07 4.72
C PHE A 150 -0.11 4.57 4.77
N GLU A 151 -0.21 5.19 5.95
CA GLU A 151 0.15 6.60 6.12
C GLU A 151 1.64 6.85 5.81
N GLU A 152 2.54 5.94 6.24
CA GLU A 152 3.97 6.01 5.92
C GLU A 152 4.25 5.86 4.42
N THR A 153 3.44 5.07 3.69
CA THR A 153 3.62 4.81 2.27
C THR A 153 2.93 5.83 1.36
N LYS A 154 2.07 6.68 1.90
CA LYS A 154 1.52 7.78 1.11
C LYS A 154 2.67 8.61 0.55
N PRO A 155 2.71 8.82 -0.78
CA PRO A 155 3.67 9.78 -1.31
C PRO A 155 3.43 11.09 -0.55
N LYS A 156 4.44 11.56 0.17
CA LYS A 156 4.42 12.92 0.67
C LYS A 156 4.22 13.77 -0.57
N ILE A 157 3.01 14.29 -0.76
CA ILE A 157 2.74 15.27 -1.78
C ILE A 157 3.61 16.44 -1.37
N VAL A 158 4.81 16.50 -1.93
CA VAL A 158 5.59 17.71 -1.97
C VAL A 158 4.72 18.60 -2.85
N LYS A 159 3.88 19.43 -2.24
CA LYS A 159 3.14 20.45 -2.96
C LYS A 159 4.21 21.23 -3.68
N GLN A 160 4.23 21.10 -5.01
CA GLN A 160 5.20 21.80 -5.84
C GLN A 160 5.02 23.28 -5.59
N ASP A 161 6.13 23.99 -5.48
CA ASP A 161 6.12 25.43 -5.42
C ASP A 161 5.38 25.95 -6.66
N VAL A 162 4.47 26.87 -6.46
CA VAL A 162 3.71 27.51 -7.53
C VAL A 162 4.44 28.78 -7.95
N ASP A 163 4.89 28.80 -9.20
CA ASP A 163 5.52 29.98 -9.76
C ASP A 163 4.49 31.08 -10.10
N ILE A 164 4.58 32.21 -9.44
CA ILE A 164 3.80 33.41 -9.76
C ILE A 164 4.62 34.26 -10.72
N GLN A 165 4.43 34.03 -12.01
CA GLN A 165 5.23 34.67 -13.07
C GLN A 165 5.16 36.20 -13.05
N SER A 166 4.02 36.80 -12.69
CA SER A 166 3.83 38.26 -12.60
C SER A 166 4.71 38.92 -11.53
N LEU A 167 4.98 38.19 -10.44
CA LEU A 167 5.81 38.63 -9.32
C LEU A 167 7.21 38.02 -9.35
N LYS A 168 7.43 37.04 -10.23
CA LYS A 168 8.67 36.27 -10.36
C LYS A 168 9.14 35.68 -9.03
N ILE A 169 8.19 35.07 -8.31
CA ILE A 169 8.40 34.39 -7.04
C ILE A 169 7.83 32.96 -7.11
N ALA A 170 8.43 32.04 -6.36
CA ALA A 170 7.86 30.75 -6.09
C ALA A 170 7.23 30.73 -4.68
N VAL A 171 6.04 30.15 -4.56
CA VAL A 171 5.30 30.10 -3.29
C VAL A 171 4.78 28.68 -3.05
N ARG A 172 4.68 28.27 -1.78
CA ARG A 172 3.97 27.08 -1.35
C ARG A 172 3.11 27.33 -0.13
N ASP A 173 2.18 26.45 0.12
CA ASP A 173 1.38 26.50 1.35
C ASP A 173 2.26 26.37 2.60
N LEU A 174 1.86 27.04 3.68
CA LEU A 174 2.46 26.86 5.00
C LEU A 174 2.36 25.40 5.44
N ASN A 175 3.48 24.87 5.93
CA ASN A 175 3.53 23.54 6.57
C ASN A 175 3.75 23.67 8.09
N ALA A 176 3.73 22.52 8.79
CA ALA A 176 3.90 22.48 10.25
C ALA A 176 5.28 23.02 10.70
N GLU A 177 6.32 22.85 9.90
CA GLU A 177 7.66 23.37 10.20
C GLU A 177 7.73 24.88 10.12
N ASP A 178 7.06 25.48 9.11
CA ASP A 178 6.99 26.93 8.95
C ASP A 178 6.25 27.57 10.13
N ILE A 179 5.15 26.95 10.55
CA ILE A 179 4.37 27.39 11.72
C ILE A 179 5.22 27.39 12.97
N ASN A 180 5.97 26.32 13.19
CA ASN A 180 6.85 26.18 14.36
C ASN A 180 8.04 27.13 14.31
N LYS A 181 8.75 27.22 13.18
CA LYS A 181 9.92 28.12 13.01
C LYS A 181 9.58 29.60 13.18
N ARG A 182 8.35 29.99 12.79
CA ARG A 182 7.91 31.38 12.81
C ARG A 182 6.99 31.72 13.99
N ASN A 183 6.81 30.78 14.95
CA ASN A 183 5.94 30.92 16.10
C ASN A 183 4.51 31.36 15.73
N LEU A 184 3.98 30.86 14.61
CA LEU A 184 2.64 31.19 14.16
C LEU A 184 1.58 30.35 14.89
N ASN A 185 0.35 30.87 14.95
CA ASN A 185 -0.77 30.10 15.49
C ASN A 185 -1.02 28.85 14.61
N LYS A 186 -1.29 27.68 15.20
CA LYS A 186 -1.58 26.42 14.50
C LYS A 186 -2.73 26.52 13.49
N LYS A 187 -3.60 27.52 13.61
CA LYS A 187 -4.71 27.78 12.70
C LYS A 187 -4.37 28.78 11.57
N THR A 188 -3.15 29.32 11.55
CA THR A 188 -2.73 30.26 10.53
C THR A 188 -2.72 29.59 9.15
N LYS A 189 -3.39 30.21 8.19
CA LYS A 189 -3.37 29.81 6.79
C LYS A 189 -2.64 30.86 5.99
N GLY A 190 -1.88 30.44 4.99
CA GLY A 190 -1.12 31.36 4.14
C GLY A 190 -0.12 30.61 3.27
N VAL A 191 0.72 31.37 2.59
CA VAL A 191 1.78 30.85 1.72
C VAL A 191 3.15 31.33 2.21
N VAL A 192 4.17 30.54 1.92
CA VAL A 192 5.58 30.91 2.12
C VAL A 192 6.19 31.18 0.75
N ILE A 193 6.89 32.30 0.60
CA ILE A 193 7.74 32.54 -0.54
C ILE A 193 8.99 31.68 -0.38
N THR A 194 9.22 30.77 -1.32
CA THR A 194 10.36 29.84 -1.31
C THR A 194 11.51 30.34 -2.17
N GLU A 195 11.21 31.12 -3.21
CA GLU A 195 12.22 31.70 -4.10
C GLU A 195 11.77 33.06 -4.58
N ILE A 196 12.71 33.99 -4.68
CA ILE A 196 12.54 35.35 -5.27
C ILE A 196 13.58 35.52 -6.35
N SER A 197 13.14 35.71 -7.59
CA SER A 197 14.05 35.98 -8.71
C SER A 197 14.68 37.37 -8.57
N ASN A 198 15.95 37.52 -8.98
CA ASN A 198 16.65 38.81 -9.00
C ASN A 198 15.97 39.88 -9.87
N ARG A 199 14.96 39.52 -10.63
CA ARG A 199 14.15 40.44 -11.45
C ARG A 199 12.73 40.58 -10.91
N SER A 200 12.47 40.19 -9.65
CA SER A 200 11.19 40.41 -8.99
C SER A 200 10.97 41.91 -8.72
N PRO A 201 9.74 42.39 -8.83
CA PRO A 201 9.39 43.75 -8.43
C PRO A 201 9.26 43.95 -6.91
N LEU A 202 9.46 42.87 -6.11
CA LEU A 202 9.44 42.89 -4.64
C LEU A 202 10.82 43.19 -4.07
#